data_a25451a8bb057472e09a8d3495d93203
#
_entry.id   a25451a8bb057472e09a8d3495d93203
#
_cell.length_a   1.000
_cell.length_b   1.000
_cell.length_c   1.000
_cell.angle_alpha   90.00
_cell.angle_beta   90.00
_cell.angle_gamma   90.00
#
_symmetry.space_group_name_H-M   'P 1'
#
loop_
_entity.id
_entity.type
_entity.pdbx_description
1 polymer ?
#
loop_
_entity_poly.entity_id
_entity_poly.type
_entity_poly.pdbx_seq_one_letter_code
_entity_poly.pdbx_strand_id
1 'polypeptide(L)'
;MKALLTGHPSLQRNFDKSSWAEMTFNMGPQTVCFPHLDSGNLPWGWCAVTALGQFDPDCGGHLVLWNLGLVIGFPPGATILIQSAVMRHSNTLIGDGEKRYSLTQYSAGTLFCWVENGLASDKQRDGEASRDPALKAQCDAARATHWQKGLSMLSNATEFWPKSGL
;
A
#
# COMPACT_ATOMS: atom_id res chain seq x y z
N MET A 1 -6.11 -10.55 5.72
CA MET A 1 -5.20 -11.32 6.60
C MET A 1 -5.89 -12.50 7.29
N LYS A 2 -7.00 -12.31 8.03
CA LYS A 2 -7.70 -13.40 8.74
C LYS A 2 -8.07 -14.58 7.81
N ALA A 3 -8.72 -14.32 6.68
CA ALA A 3 -9.09 -15.35 5.70
C ALA A 3 -7.87 -16.10 5.13
N LEU A 4 -6.76 -15.40 4.92
CA LEU A 4 -5.50 -15.97 4.45
C LEU A 4 -4.95 -17.02 5.45
N LEU A 5 -4.85 -16.64 6.71
CA LEU A 5 -4.32 -17.52 7.77
C LEU A 5 -5.27 -18.69 8.07
N THR A 6 -6.58 -18.49 7.93
CA THR A 6 -7.55 -19.58 8.09
C THR A 6 -7.45 -20.61 6.96
N GLY A 7 -7.27 -20.13 5.71
CA GLY A 7 -7.14 -21.01 4.54
C GLY A 7 -5.78 -21.72 4.45
N HIS A 8 -4.75 -21.12 5.04
CA HIS A 8 -3.39 -21.66 5.07
C HIS A 8 -2.78 -21.60 6.47
N PRO A 9 -3.09 -22.57 7.33
CA PRO A 9 -2.61 -22.58 8.72
C PRO A 9 -1.08 -22.65 8.87
N SER A 10 -0.36 -23.05 7.81
CA SER A 10 1.11 -23.09 7.80
C SER A 10 1.74 -21.71 7.60
N LEU A 11 0.97 -20.71 7.17
CA LEU A 11 1.47 -19.34 7.03
C LEU A 11 1.64 -18.70 8.42
N GLN A 12 2.80 -18.12 8.62
CA GLN A 12 3.09 -17.34 9.81
C GLN A 12 3.14 -15.86 9.47
N ARG A 13 2.71 -15.03 10.40
CA ARG A 13 2.86 -13.58 10.27
C ARG A 13 4.31 -13.21 10.60
N ASN A 14 4.93 -12.39 9.77
CA ASN A 14 6.26 -11.85 10.07
C ASN A 14 6.23 -10.96 11.33
N PHE A 15 5.10 -10.28 11.58
CA PHE A 15 4.89 -9.39 12.72
C PHE A 15 3.47 -9.56 13.25
N ASP A 16 3.32 -10.13 14.42
CA ASP A 16 2.01 -10.49 14.99
C ASP A 16 1.07 -9.32 15.18
N LYS A 17 1.64 -8.14 15.49
CA LYS A 17 0.88 -6.91 15.77
C LYS A 17 0.73 -6.00 14.55
N SER A 18 1.34 -6.34 13.40
CA SER A 18 1.21 -5.55 12.17
C SER A 18 -0.12 -5.83 11.48
N SER A 19 -0.78 -4.78 10.97
CA SER A 19 -1.95 -4.92 10.10
C SER A 19 -1.58 -5.27 8.67
N TRP A 20 -0.34 -5.03 8.28
CA TRP A 20 0.18 -5.27 6.94
C TRP A 20 0.73 -6.69 6.79
N ALA A 21 0.67 -7.20 5.57
CA ALA A 21 1.18 -8.53 5.23
C ALA A 21 2.71 -8.52 5.03
N GLU A 22 3.26 -7.41 4.58
CA GLU A 22 4.61 -7.31 4.06
C GLU A 22 5.34 -6.11 4.65
N MET A 23 6.68 -6.19 4.64
CA MET A 23 7.57 -5.15 5.10
C MET A 23 8.84 -5.14 4.27
N THR A 24 9.28 -3.95 3.87
CA THR A 24 10.54 -3.72 3.17
C THR A 24 11.42 -2.76 3.95
N PHE A 25 12.70 -3.09 4.03
CA PHE A 25 13.74 -2.25 4.60
C PHE A 25 14.60 -1.67 3.48
N ASN A 26 14.65 -0.37 3.35
CA ASN A 26 15.57 0.31 2.46
C ASN A 26 16.85 0.64 3.23
N MET A 27 17.88 -0.16 2.98
CA MET A 27 19.14 -0.19 3.75
C MET A 27 20.18 0.76 3.12
N GLY A 28 20.02 2.07 3.36
CA GLY A 28 20.87 3.15 2.85
C GLY A 28 22.37 2.90 2.88
N PRO A 29 23.28 3.89 3.09
CA PRO A 29 23.10 5.00 4.03
C PRO A 29 22.31 6.20 3.52
N GLN A 30 22.19 6.41 2.23
CA GLN A 30 21.49 7.57 1.65
C GLN A 30 20.32 7.09 0.77
N THR A 31 19.34 6.46 1.39
CA THR A 31 18.15 5.96 0.67
C THR A 31 17.38 7.11 0.03
N VAL A 32 17.32 7.09 -1.29
CA VAL A 32 16.50 7.97 -2.10
C VAL A 32 15.62 7.17 -3.06
N CYS A 33 14.38 7.59 -3.20
CA CYS A 33 13.44 7.01 -4.14
C CYS A 33 13.07 8.06 -5.19
N PHE A 34 13.21 7.71 -6.47
CA PHE A 34 12.71 8.53 -7.58
C PHE A 34 11.18 8.52 -7.62
N PRO A 35 10.54 9.50 -8.31
CA PRO A 35 9.09 9.52 -8.42
C PRO A 35 8.50 8.24 -9.00
N HIS A 36 7.70 7.52 -8.19
CA HIS A 36 7.11 6.22 -8.54
C HIS A 36 5.73 6.02 -7.91
N LEU A 37 5.07 4.96 -8.33
CA LEU A 37 3.87 4.37 -7.72
C LEU A 37 4.21 2.93 -7.32
N ASP A 38 3.72 2.50 -6.18
CA ASP A 38 3.79 1.09 -5.76
C ASP A 38 2.62 0.31 -6.37
N SER A 39 2.62 0.16 -7.68
CA SER A 39 1.48 -0.40 -8.45
C SER A 39 1.11 -1.85 -8.08
N GLY A 40 1.98 -2.57 -7.39
CA GLY A 40 1.70 -3.90 -6.85
C GLY A 40 0.91 -3.90 -5.53
N ASN A 41 0.84 -2.76 -4.84
CA ASN A 41 0.10 -2.62 -3.58
C ASN A 41 -1.40 -2.52 -3.83
N LEU A 42 -2.19 -2.81 -2.79
CA LEU A 42 -3.64 -2.65 -2.85
C LEU A 42 -4.01 -1.18 -3.09
N PRO A 43 -4.74 -0.83 -4.18
CA PRO A 43 -4.98 0.58 -4.56
C PRO A 43 -5.71 1.41 -3.51
N TRP A 44 -6.63 0.81 -2.77
CA TRP A 44 -7.36 1.44 -1.65
C TRP A 44 -6.77 1.13 -0.29
N GLY A 45 -5.62 0.45 -0.25
CA GLY A 45 -4.89 0.13 0.97
C GLY A 45 -3.95 1.27 1.37
N TRP A 46 -3.66 1.33 2.67
CA TRP A 46 -2.65 2.21 3.21
C TRP A 46 -1.30 1.51 3.29
N CYS A 47 -0.26 2.24 2.94
CA CYS A 47 1.13 1.88 3.16
C CYS A 47 1.67 2.76 4.28
N ALA A 48 2.37 2.18 5.25
CA ALA A 48 3.06 2.93 6.30
C ALA A 48 4.54 3.05 5.92
N VAL A 49 5.01 4.28 5.79
CA VAL A 49 6.42 4.58 5.52
C VAL A 49 7.01 5.26 6.75
N THR A 50 8.08 4.70 7.30
CA THR A 50 8.81 5.26 8.45
C THR A 50 10.19 5.70 8.01
N ALA A 51 10.53 6.96 8.24
CA ALA A 51 11.89 7.48 8.06
C ALA A 51 12.77 7.10 9.25
N LEU A 52 13.99 6.66 8.97
CA LEU A 52 14.98 6.26 9.98
C LEU A 52 16.35 6.86 9.63
N GLY A 53 17.21 6.99 10.63
CA GLY A 53 18.59 7.45 10.43
C GLY A 53 18.94 8.70 11.22
N GLN A 54 19.93 9.43 10.71
CA GLN A 54 20.43 10.69 11.28
C GLN A 54 20.64 11.68 10.13
N PHE A 55 19.71 12.57 9.93
CA PHE A 55 19.72 13.63 8.93
C PHE A 55 18.93 14.84 9.42
N ASP A 56 19.21 16.01 8.86
CA ASP A 56 18.49 17.24 9.15
C ASP A 56 17.17 17.28 8.30
N PRO A 57 16.01 17.15 8.94
CA PRO A 57 14.74 17.14 8.23
C PRO A 57 14.33 18.51 7.66
N ASP A 58 14.98 19.59 8.04
CA ASP A 58 14.74 20.92 7.48
C ASP A 58 15.51 21.11 6.17
N CYS A 59 16.62 20.36 5.99
CA CYS A 59 17.49 20.46 4.81
C CYS A 59 17.27 19.35 3.79
N GLY A 60 16.69 18.18 4.19
CA GLY A 60 16.55 17.06 3.28
C GLY A 60 15.67 15.92 3.81
N GLY A 61 15.60 14.82 3.02
CA GLY A 61 14.82 13.64 3.39
C GLY A 61 13.31 13.83 3.33
N HIS A 62 12.84 14.96 2.79
CA HIS A 62 11.41 15.27 2.67
C HIS A 62 10.67 14.24 1.84
N LEU A 63 9.41 13.97 2.17
CA LEU A 63 8.51 13.21 1.32
C LEU A 63 7.82 14.15 0.32
N VAL A 64 7.85 13.79 -0.96
CA VAL A 64 7.19 14.53 -2.03
C VAL A 64 5.98 13.74 -2.52
N LEU A 65 4.79 14.35 -2.46
CA LEU A 65 3.53 13.81 -2.97
C LEU A 65 3.15 14.56 -4.25
N TRP A 66 3.54 14.00 -5.40
CA TRP A 66 3.46 14.68 -6.70
C TRP A 66 2.04 15.01 -7.15
N ASN A 67 1.07 14.12 -6.90
CA ASN A 67 -0.32 14.35 -7.27
C ASN A 67 -0.95 15.53 -6.52
N LEU A 68 -0.43 15.86 -5.34
CA LEU A 68 -0.94 16.94 -4.48
C LEU A 68 -0.07 18.20 -4.53
N GLY A 69 1.11 18.13 -5.18
CA GLY A 69 2.08 19.23 -5.17
C GLY A 69 2.63 19.54 -3.77
N LEU A 70 2.72 18.54 -2.91
CA LEU A 70 3.15 18.71 -1.51
C LEU A 70 4.56 18.18 -1.29
N VAL A 71 5.35 18.97 -0.55
CA VAL A 71 6.62 18.56 0.05
C VAL A 71 6.44 18.57 1.57
N ILE A 72 6.66 17.43 2.20
CA ILE A 72 6.37 17.23 3.61
C ILE A 72 7.69 16.99 4.35
N GLY A 73 7.97 17.77 5.40
CA GLY A 73 9.05 17.50 6.33
C GLY A 73 8.88 16.12 6.96
N PHE A 74 9.90 15.26 6.84
CA PHE A 74 9.76 13.85 7.21
C PHE A 74 10.94 13.41 8.08
N PRO A 75 10.96 13.82 9.36
CA PRO A 75 12.07 13.61 10.26
C PRO A 75 12.28 12.12 10.60
N PRO A 76 13.51 11.75 11.04
CA PRO A 76 13.79 10.41 11.57
C PRO A 76 12.81 10.03 12.67
N GLY A 77 12.26 8.81 12.60
CA GLY A 77 11.26 8.30 13.54
C GLY A 77 9.80 8.63 13.15
N ALA A 78 9.56 9.55 12.22
CA ALA A 78 8.21 9.82 11.71
C ALA A 78 7.69 8.68 10.84
N THR A 79 6.39 8.43 10.95
CA THR A 79 5.67 7.49 10.09
C THR A 79 4.51 8.21 9.42
N ILE A 80 4.37 8.02 8.11
CA ILE A 80 3.24 8.50 7.33
C ILE A 80 2.45 7.34 6.73
N LEU A 81 1.15 7.52 6.64
CA LEU A 81 0.26 6.60 5.91
C LEU A 81 -0.10 7.23 4.56
N ILE A 82 0.20 6.52 3.48
CA ILE A 82 -0.15 6.96 2.12
C ILE A 82 -0.76 5.81 1.32
N GLN A 83 -1.60 6.12 0.36
CA GLN A 83 -2.08 5.16 -0.64
C GLN A 83 -1.05 5.07 -1.76
N SER A 84 0.05 4.38 -1.50
CA SER A 84 1.24 4.39 -2.35
C SER A 84 1.03 3.81 -3.75
N ALA A 85 -0.01 3.00 -3.94
CA ALA A 85 -0.36 2.45 -5.25
C ALA A 85 -0.93 3.50 -6.22
N VAL A 86 -1.53 4.58 -5.71
CA VAL A 86 -2.19 5.63 -6.51
C VAL A 86 -1.59 7.01 -6.29
N MET A 87 -0.84 7.21 -5.21
CA MET A 87 -0.14 8.45 -4.89
C MET A 87 1.29 8.39 -5.38
N ARG A 88 1.61 9.13 -6.45
CA ARG A 88 2.98 9.24 -6.94
C ARG A 88 3.84 9.98 -5.93
N HIS A 89 4.87 9.32 -5.46
CA HIS A 89 5.70 9.82 -4.36
C HIS A 89 7.19 9.61 -4.62
N SER A 90 8.00 10.38 -3.92
CA SER A 90 9.46 10.27 -3.89
C SER A 90 9.98 10.87 -2.57
N ASN A 91 11.27 10.81 -2.35
CA ASN A 91 11.90 11.61 -1.30
C ASN A 91 13.07 12.43 -1.86
N THR A 92 13.37 13.54 -1.18
CA THR A 92 14.54 14.36 -1.49
C THR A 92 15.81 13.74 -0.93
N LEU A 93 16.95 14.15 -1.48
CA LEU A 93 18.27 13.80 -0.96
C LEU A 93 18.45 14.37 0.47
N ILE A 94 19.38 13.82 1.20
CA ILE A 94 19.89 14.32 2.47
C ILE A 94 21.28 14.92 2.27
N GLY A 95 21.82 15.58 3.28
CA GLY A 95 23.15 16.18 3.26
C GLY A 95 24.29 15.16 3.20
N ASP A 96 25.47 15.63 2.82
CA ASP A 96 26.67 14.82 2.81
C ASP A 96 27.02 14.33 4.22
N GLY A 97 27.38 13.05 4.33
CA GLY A 97 27.71 12.41 5.62
C GLY A 97 26.50 12.02 6.47
N GLU A 98 25.31 12.46 6.12
CA GLU A 98 24.07 12.06 6.78
C GLU A 98 23.65 10.64 6.38
N LYS A 99 22.75 10.04 7.17
CA LYS A 99 22.27 8.68 6.96
C LYS A 99 20.74 8.65 6.99
N ARG A 100 20.14 8.12 5.93
CA ARG A 100 18.71 7.89 5.84
C ARG A 100 18.42 6.45 5.42
N TYR A 101 17.51 5.84 6.14
CA TYR A 101 16.93 4.54 5.86
C TYR A 101 15.42 4.68 5.85
N SER A 102 14.70 3.69 5.35
CA SER A 102 13.25 3.66 5.52
C SER A 102 12.73 2.24 5.73
N LEU A 103 11.64 2.19 6.47
CA LEU A 103 10.84 0.99 6.68
C LEU A 103 9.48 1.22 6.03
N THR A 104 9.07 0.31 5.17
CA THR A 104 7.78 0.38 4.48
C THR A 104 6.97 -0.86 4.80
N GLN A 105 5.75 -0.68 5.34
CA GLN A 105 4.79 -1.76 5.59
C GLN A 105 3.62 -1.61 4.63
N TYR A 106 3.23 -2.70 3.98
CA TYR A 106 2.20 -2.69 2.93
C TYR A 106 1.51 -4.05 2.79
N SER A 107 0.51 -4.11 1.93
CA SER A 107 -0.11 -5.37 1.52
C SER A 107 -0.27 -5.36 0.00
N ALA A 108 0.26 -6.39 -0.65
CA ALA A 108 0.14 -6.54 -2.10
C ALA A 108 -1.31 -6.79 -2.50
N GLY A 109 -1.74 -6.16 -3.59
CA GLY A 109 -3.08 -6.34 -4.15
C GLY A 109 -3.37 -7.78 -4.54
N THR A 110 -2.35 -8.49 -5.02
CA THR A 110 -2.45 -9.91 -5.41
C THR A 110 -2.85 -10.85 -4.27
N LEU A 111 -2.53 -10.52 -3.01
CA LEU A 111 -2.99 -11.29 -1.86
C LEU A 111 -4.51 -11.22 -1.69
N PHE A 112 -5.10 -10.08 -1.99
CA PHE A 112 -6.56 -9.90 -1.94
C PHE A 112 -7.24 -10.64 -3.08
N CYS A 113 -6.72 -10.51 -4.32
CA CYS A 113 -7.20 -11.27 -5.47
C CYS A 113 -7.17 -12.78 -5.19
N TRP A 114 -6.08 -13.27 -4.61
CA TRP A 114 -5.92 -14.68 -4.27
C TRP A 114 -6.98 -15.16 -3.26
N VAL A 115 -7.25 -14.38 -2.23
CA VAL A 115 -8.32 -14.69 -1.25
C VAL A 115 -9.71 -14.63 -1.90
N GLU A 116 -9.98 -13.62 -2.73
CA GLU A 116 -11.26 -13.46 -3.44
C GLU A 116 -11.51 -14.57 -4.47
N ASN A 117 -10.45 -15.11 -5.07
CA ASN A 117 -10.51 -16.26 -5.97
C ASN A 117 -10.66 -17.61 -5.24
N GLY A 118 -10.91 -17.61 -3.93
CA GLY A 118 -11.02 -18.84 -3.13
C GLY A 118 -9.69 -19.53 -2.88
N LEU A 119 -8.62 -18.74 -2.64
CA LEU A 119 -7.25 -19.18 -2.42
C LEU A 119 -6.59 -19.78 -3.68
N ALA A 120 -6.94 -19.24 -4.83
CA ALA A 120 -6.37 -19.60 -6.13
C ALA A 120 -5.74 -18.39 -6.82
N SER A 121 -4.74 -18.64 -7.67
CA SER A 121 -4.18 -17.59 -8.53
C SER A 121 -5.17 -17.18 -9.63
N ASP A 122 -5.01 -15.96 -10.16
CA ASP A 122 -5.81 -15.51 -11.33
C ASP A 122 -5.68 -16.48 -12.50
N LYS A 123 -4.47 -17.00 -12.75
CA LYS A 123 -4.22 -18.00 -13.81
C LYS A 123 -5.03 -19.29 -13.60
N GLN A 124 -5.12 -19.78 -12.37
CA GLN A 124 -5.91 -20.97 -12.05
C GLN A 124 -7.39 -20.68 -12.23
N ARG A 125 -7.88 -19.55 -11.69
CA ARG A 125 -9.28 -19.13 -11.78
C ARG A 125 -9.71 -18.89 -13.21
N ASP A 126 -8.88 -18.26 -14.04
CA ASP A 126 -9.15 -18.06 -15.47
C ASP A 126 -9.14 -19.38 -16.24
N GLY A 127 -8.26 -20.31 -15.88
CA GLY A 127 -8.24 -21.66 -16.45
C GLY A 127 -9.50 -22.47 -16.13
N GLU A 128 -10.04 -22.35 -14.93
CA GLU A 128 -11.34 -22.95 -14.54
C GLU A 128 -12.50 -22.27 -15.28
N ALA A 129 -12.53 -20.95 -15.28
CA ALA A 129 -13.56 -20.14 -15.93
C ALA A 129 -13.62 -20.37 -17.45
N SER A 130 -12.49 -20.68 -18.09
CA SER A 130 -12.48 -21.01 -19.53
C SER A 130 -13.21 -22.30 -19.87
N ARG A 131 -13.43 -23.18 -18.88
CA ARG A 131 -14.12 -24.48 -19.04
C ARG A 131 -15.55 -24.45 -18.52
N ASP A 132 -15.92 -23.41 -17.75
CA ASP A 132 -17.25 -23.23 -17.17
C ASP A 132 -17.81 -21.85 -17.52
N PRO A 133 -18.77 -21.73 -18.44
CA PRO A 133 -19.37 -20.46 -18.83
C PRO A 133 -20.07 -19.72 -17.68
N ALA A 134 -20.65 -20.44 -16.71
CA ALA A 134 -21.32 -19.82 -15.56
C ALA A 134 -20.27 -19.19 -14.63
N LEU A 135 -19.18 -19.89 -14.37
CA LEU A 135 -18.06 -19.38 -13.59
C LEU A 135 -17.41 -18.17 -14.29
N LYS A 136 -17.28 -18.23 -15.63
CA LYS A 136 -16.75 -17.11 -16.41
C LYS A 136 -17.61 -15.86 -16.25
N ALA A 137 -18.92 -15.98 -16.41
CA ALA A 137 -19.85 -14.85 -16.23
C ALA A 137 -19.76 -14.26 -14.81
N GLN A 138 -19.63 -15.10 -13.79
CA GLN A 138 -19.44 -14.65 -12.41
C GLN A 138 -18.13 -13.88 -12.22
N CYS A 139 -17.02 -14.37 -12.76
CA CYS A 139 -15.74 -13.70 -12.70
C CYS A 139 -15.75 -12.34 -13.42
N ASP A 140 -16.36 -12.29 -14.60
CA ASP A 140 -16.47 -11.08 -15.41
C ASP A 140 -17.32 -10.01 -14.68
N ALA A 141 -18.45 -10.42 -14.07
CA ALA A 141 -19.30 -9.53 -13.26
C ALA A 141 -18.56 -9.00 -12.02
N ALA A 142 -17.80 -9.85 -11.33
CA ALA A 142 -16.99 -9.44 -10.17
C ALA A 142 -15.92 -8.43 -10.58
N ARG A 143 -15.21 -8.66 -11.68
CA ARG A 143 -14.19 -7.74 -12.21
C ARG A 143 -14.77 -6.39 -12.62
N ALA A 144 -15.94 -6.38 -13.23
CA ALA A 144 -16.61 -5.15 -13.66
C ALA A 144 -16.95 -4.21 -12.49
N THR A 145 -17.19 -4.75 -11.29
CA THR A 145 -17.61 -3.99 -10.10
C THR A 145 -16.52 -3.86 -9.05
N HIS A 146 -15.35 -4.45 -9.25
CA HIS A 146 -14.26 -4.51 -8.27
C HIS A 146 -13.77 -3.11 -7.84
N TRP A 147 -13.66 -2.17 -8.80
CA TRP A 147 -13.25 -0.80 -8.51
C TRP A 147 -14.26 -0.05 -7.65
N GLN A 148 -15.57 -0.28 -7.84
CA GLN A 148 -16.63 0.32 -7.02
C GLN A 148 -16.55 -0.16 -5.58
N LYS A 149 -16.31 -1.45 -5.38
CA LYS A 149 -16.07 -2.04 -4.06
C LYS A 149 -14.84 -1.40 -3.40
N GLY A 150 -13.75 -1.21 -4.15
CA GLY A 150 -12.55 -0.52 -3.66
C GLY A 150 -12.83 0.92 -3.21
N LEU A 151 -13.52 1.70 -4.04
CA LEU A 151 -13.91 3.07 -3.70
C LEU A 151 -14.82 3.15 -2.48
N SER A 152 -15.73 2.20 -2.30
CA SER A 152 -16.63 2.17 -1.14
C SER A 152 -15.92 1.93 0.20
N MET A 153 -14.68 1.47 0.17
CA MET A 153 -13.84 1.29 1.38
C MET A 153 -13.08 2.56 1.78
N LEU A 154 -13.09 3.59 0.92
CA LEU A 154 -12.49 4.88 1.25
C LEU A 154 -13.48 5.72 2.04
N SER A 155 -13.00 6.36 3.11
CA SER A 155 -13.80 7.31 3.87
C SER A 155 -14.09 8.57 3.05
N ASN A 156 -15.30 9.10 3.19
CA ASN A 156 -15.66 10.37 2.58
C ASN A 156 -15.20 11.54 3.47
N ALA A 157 -14.82 12.65 2.84
CA ALA A 157 -14.41 13.86 3.56
C ALA A 157 -15.49 14.34 4.55
N THR A 158 -16.76 14.13 4.24
CA THR A 158 -17.91 14.46 5.10
C THR A 158 -17.98 13.67 6.41
N GLU A 159 -17.31 12.50 6.48
CA GLU A 159 -17.20 11.70 7.71
C GLU A 159 -16.27 12.36 8.72
N PHE A 160 -15.25 13.08 8.22
CA PHE A 160 -14.24 13.76 9.06
C PHE A 160 -14.58 15.23 9.31
N TRP A 161 -15.38 15.83 8.43
CA TRP A 161 -15.87 17.20 8.55
C TRP A 161 -17.39 17.20 8.69
N PRO A 162 -17.91 16.96 9.90
CA PRO A 162 -19.33 17.21 10.12
C PRO A 162 -19.59 18.67 9.74
N LYS A 163 -20.62 18.92 8.93
CA LYS A 163 -21.03 20.29 8.60
C LYS A 163 -21.23 21.02 9.91
N SER A 164 -20.21 21.71 10.40
CA SER A 164 -20.37 22.76 11.39
C SER A 164 -21.30 23.76 10.75
N GLY A 165 -22.49 23.89 11.29
CA GLY A 165 -23.45 24.88 10.84
C GLY A 165 -22.76 26.23 10.86
N LEU A 166 -22.58 26.81 9.69
CA LEU A 166 -22.38 28.25 9.45
C LEU A 166 -23.76 28.88 9.40
#